data_b343ea5eed97039f1b41c7379e7e0a44
#
_entry.id   b343ea5eed97039f1b41c7379e7e0a44
#
_cell.length_a   1.000
_cell.length_b   1.000
_cell.length_c   1.000
_cell.angle_alpha   90.00
_cell.angle_beta   90.00
_cell.angle_gamma   90.00
#
_symmetry.space_group_name_H-M   'P 1'
#
loop_
_entity.id
_entity.type
_entity.pdbx_description
1 polymer ?
#
loop_
_entity_poly.entity_id
_entity_poly.type
_entity_poly.pdbx_seq_one_letter_code
_entity_poly.pdbx_strand_id
1 'polypeptide(L)'
;MKEIDKIAFIYLKDGKILSTLSKGKDTYYIPGGKREKAETDEETLIRECKEELTIDILKDTIKYYGTFKAQAHGHAEGIIVKMTCYMAEFKGTLKPSSEIAEIKWLDYSNLNVKISPVDQLIFKDLYNKNLID
;
A
#
# COMPACT_ATOMS: atom_id res chain seq x y z
N MET A 1 -24.13 -3.28 1.31
CA MET A 1 -22.74 -3.70 1.14
C MET A 1 -21.81 -2.74 1.87
N LYS A 2 -20.88 -3.26 2.61
CA LYS A 2 -19.93 -2.43 3.35
C LYS A 2 -18.64 -2.24 2.55
N GLU A 3 -18.13 -1.03 2.55
CA GLU A 3 -16.88 -0.68 1.87
C GLU A 3 -15.87 -0.15 2.87
N ILE A 4 -14.65 -0.68 2.82
CA ILE A 4 -13.53 -0.19 3.61
C ILE A 4 -12.70 0.70 2.71
N ASP A 5 -12.55 1.97 3.10
CA ASP A 5 -11.83 2.98 2.31
C ASP A 5 -10.42 3.13 2.85
N LYS A 6 -9.42 2.85 2.01
CA LYS A 6 -8.00 2.94 2.38
C LYS A 6 -7.21 3.78 1.38
N ILE A 7 -6.16 4.40 1.88
CA ILE A 7 -5.17 5.12 1.08
C ILE A 7 -3.89 4.28 1.04
N ALA A 8 -3.28 4.15 -0.12
CA ALA A 8 -2.09 3.32 -0.29
C ALA A 8 -0.94 4.10 -0.92
N PHE A 9 0.27 3.79 -0.46
CA PHE A 9 1.50 4.38 -0.95
C PHE A 9 2.20 3.40 -1.88
N ILE A 10 2.28 3.76 -3.17
CA ILE A 10 3.02 2.97 -4.17
C ILE A 10 4.40 3.57 -4.33
N TYR A 11 5.43 2.82 -3.95
CA TYR A 11 6.81 3.22 -4.16
C TYR A 11 7.55 2.12 -4.89
N LEU A 12 8.14 2.47 -6.02
CA LEU A 12 8.77 1.51 -6.93
C LEU A 12 10.28 1.74 -6.96
N LYS A 13 11.02 0.63 -7.00
CA LYS A 13 12.47 0.66 -7.10
C LYS A 13 12.96 -0.63 -7.75
N ASP A 14 13.78 -0.51 -8.77
CA ASP A 14 14.43 -1.65 -9.45
C ASP A 14 13.42 -2.72 -9.91
N GLY A 15 12.29 -2.27 -10.46
CA GLY A 15 11.25 -3.19 -10.95
C GLY A 15 10.40 -3.83 -9.87
N LYS A 16 10.47 -3.33 -8.64
CA LYS A 16 9.75 -3.90 -7.51
C LYS A 16 8.94 -2.85 -6.78
N ILE A 17 7.92 -3.31 -6.05
CA ILE A 17 7.06 -2.45 -5.25
C ILE A 17 7.28 -2.71 -3.76
N LEU A 18 7.32 -1.62 -2.98
CA LEU A 18 7.44 -1.66 -1.54
C LEU A 18 6.20 -2.28 -0.92
N SER A 19 6.38 -3.27 -0.06
CA SER A 19 5.30 -3.94 0.66
C SER A 19 5.68 -4.16 2.12
N THR A 20 4.68 -4.38 2.96
CA THR A 20 4.87 -4.54 4.40
C THR A 20 4.16 -5.78 4.92
N LEU A 21 4.72 -6.36 5.98
CA LEU A 21 4.12 -7.46 6.72
C LEU A 21 3.90 -7.02 8.16
N SER A 22 2.66 -7.12 8.63
CA SER A 22 2.33 -6.80 10.02
C SER A 22 2.72 -7.95 10.94
N LYS A 23 3.03 -7.61 12.19
CA LYS A 23 3.41 -8.60 13.22
C LYS A 23 2.33 -9.67 13.36
N GLY A 24 2.75 -10.93 13.33
CA GLY A 24 1.84 -12.08 13.49
C GLY A 24 0.98 -12.40 12.27
N LYS A 25 1.20 -11.75 11.14
CA LYS A 25 0.45 -11.97 9.90
C LYS A 25 1.29 -12.71 8.86
N ASP A 26 0.60 -13.25 7.86
CA ASP A 26 1.25 -14.01 6.77
C ASP A 26 1.05 -13.40 5.40
N THR A 27 0.37 -12.25 5.32
CA THR A 27 -0.02 -11.62 4.06
C THR A 27 0.59 -10.22 4.00
N TYR A 28 1.26 -9.93 2.88
CA TYR A 28 1.87 -8.63 2.65
C TYR A 28 0.86 -7.64 2.08
N TYR A 29 1.03 -6.39 2.45
CA TYR A 29 0.19 -5.27 1.99
C TYR A 29 1.03 -4.11 1.51
N ILE A 30 0.55 -3.42 0.49
CA ILE A 30 1.08 -2.10 0.12
C ILE A 30 0.88 -1.18 1.33
N PRO A 31 1.88 -0.37 1.72
CA PRO A 31 1.76 0.51 2.90
C PRO A 31 0.60 1.49 2.77
N GLY A 32 0.01 1.85 3.90
CA GLY A 32 -1.08 2.80 3.96
C GLY A 32 -2.09 2.44 5.03
N GLY A 33 -3.27 2.99 4.92
CA GLY A 33 -4.32 2.70 5.91
C GLY A 33 -5.57 3.54 5.73
N LYS A 34 -6.43 3.48 6.73
CA LYS A 34 -7.71 4.18 6.72
C LYS A 34 -7.55 5.65 7.06
N ARG A 35 -8.39 6.49 6.44
CA ARG A 35 -8.48 7.89 6.83
C ARG A 35 -9.00 8.00 8.26
N GLU A 36 -8.40 8.88 9.04
CA GLU A 36 -8.99 9.33 10.29
C GLU A 36 -9.99 10.45 9.99
N LYS A 37 -10.86 10.74 10.94
CA LYS A 37 -11.92 11.73 10.75
C LYS A 37 -11.33 13.07 10.29
N ALA A 38 -11.89 13.61 9.22
CA ALA A 38 -11.52 14.89 8.62
C ALA A 38 -10.14 14.94 7.95
N GLU A 39 -9.44 13.82 7.84
CA GLU A 39 -8.19 13.79 7.06
C GLU A 39 -8.46 13.82 5.55
N THR A 40 -7.61 14.55 4.84
CA THR A 40 -7.54 14.43 3.38
C THR A 40 -6.75 13.17 3.03
N ASP A 41 -6.80 12.76 1.76
CA ASP A 41 -6.00 11.64 1.27
C ASP A 41 -4.51 11.87 1.54
N GLU A 42 -4.02 13.08 1.27
CA GLU A 42 -2.62 13.42 1.46
C GLU A 42 -2.20 13.34 2.93
N GLU A 43 -3.05 13.85 3.81
CA GLU A 43 -2.79 13.78 5.26
C GLU A 43 -2.73 12.35 5.75
N THR A 44 -3.63 11.48 5.26
CA THR A 44 -3.64 10.06 5.60
C THR A 44 -2.36 9.38 5.12
N LEU A 45 -1.96 9.66 3.88
CA LEU A 45 -0.75 9.09 3.30
C LEU A 45 0.48 9.47 4.12
N ILE A 46 0.63 10.74 4.44
CA ILE A 46 1.76 11.26 5.21
C ILE A 46 1.80 10.61 6.60
N ARG A 47 0.66 10.57 7.28
CA ARG A 47 0.58 10.00 8.64
C ARG A 47 0.88 8.50 8.63
N GLU A 48 0.25 7.73 7.76
CA GLU A 48 0.42 6.28 7.71
C GLU A 48 1.86 5.89 7.37
N CYS A 49 2.47 6.58 6.41
CA CYS A 49 3.86 6.30 6.04
C CYS A 49 4.83 6.65 7.16
N LYS A 50 4.55 7.70 7.94
CA LYS A 50 5.35 8.04 9.10
C LYS A 50 5.24 6.96 10.18
N GLU A 51 4.03 6.52 10.46
CA GLU A 51 3.79 5.48 11.47
C GLU A 51 4.40 4.13 11.08
N GLU A 52 4.19 3.69 9.85
CA GLU A 52 4.57 2.35 9.40
C GLU A 52 6.02 2.24 8.93
N LEU A 53 6.54 3.28 8.29
CA LEU A 53 7.82 3.22 7.58
C LEU A 53 8.87 4.20 8.11
N THR A 54 8.51 5.08 9.01
CA THR A 54 9.41 6.08 9.61
C THR A 54 9.96 7.08 8.58
N ILE A 55 9.20 7.36 7.54
CA ILE A 55 9.60 8.29 6.48
C ILE A 55 8.70 9.52 6.45
N ASP A 56 9.21 10.60 5.84
CA ASP A 56 8.48 11.85 5.66
C ASP A 56 8.15 12.03 4.17
N ILE A 57 6.90 11.80 3.81
CA ILE A 57 6.42 12.00 2.44
C ILE A 57 6.56 13.48 2.07
N LEU A 58 7.12 13.74 0.90
CA LEU A 58 7.24 15.10 0.36
C LEU A 58 5.92 15.45 -0.31
N LYS A 59 5.12 16.27 0.36
CA LYS A 59 3.74 16.59 -0.02
C LYS A 59 3.60 17.02 -1.48
N ASP A 60 4.51 17.85 -1.96
CA ASP A 60 4.46 18.39 -3.31
C ASP A 60 4.71 17.35 -4.40
N THR A 61 5.17 16.16 -4.04
CA THR A 61 5.45 15.09 -4.99
C THR A 61 4.31 14.07 -5.08
N ILE A 62 3.28 14.20 -4.27
CA ILE A 62 2.17 13.24 -4.23
C ILE A 62 1.39 13.28 -5.54
N LYS A 63 1.27 12.12 -6.19
CA LYS A 63 0.55 11.98 -7.46
C LYS A 63 -0.42 10.81 -7.38
N TYR A 64 -1.67 11.06 -7.77
CA TYR A 64 -2.67 10.02 -7.84
C TYR A 64 -2.29 8.97 -8.89
N TYR A 65 -2.36 7.71 -8.51
CA TYR A 65 -2.09 6.60 -9.43
C TYR A 65 -3.38 5.95 -9.94
N GLY A 66 -4.27 5.58 -9.04
CA GLY A 66 -5.50 4.88 -9.40
C GLY A 66 -6.26 4.40 -8.19
N THR A 67 -7.49 3.92 -8.43
CA THR A 67 -8.36 3.40 -7.37
C THR A 67 -8.78 1.98 -7.74
N PHE A 68 -8.65 1.05 -6.81
CA PHE A 68 -8.92 -0.37 -7.02
C PHE A 68 -9.84 -0.89 -5.94
N LYS A 69 -10.70 -1.84 -6.31
CA LYS A 69 -11.65 -2.47 -5.38
C LYS A 69 -11.56 -3.98 -5.48
N ALA A 70 -11.64 -4.66 -4.34
CA ALA A 70 -11.67 -6.11 -4.28
C ALA A 70 -12.28 -6.55 -2.95
N GLN A 71 -12.55 -7.84 -2.82
CA GLN A 71 -12.95 -8.43 -1.55
C GLN A 71 -11.89 -8.11 -0.49
N ALA A 72 -12.31 -7.61 0.66
CA ALA A 72 -11.40 -7.28 1.74
C ALA A 72 -10.83 -8.55 2.38
N HIS A 73 -9.50 -8.64 2.43
CA HIS A 73 -8.81 -9.79 3.02
C HIS A 73 -9.14 -9.92 4.50
N GLY A 74 -9.46 -11.14 4.94
CA GLY A 74 -9.75 -11.41 6.34
C GLY A 74 -11.13 -10.96 6.81
N HIS A 75 -11.97 -10.46 5.91
CA HIS A 75 -13.33 -10.02 6.22
C HIS A 75 -14.37 -10.95 5.60
N ALA A 76 -15.61 -10.83 6.08
CA ALA A 76 -16.73 -11.60 5.54
C ALA A 76 -16.93 -11.32 4.04
N GLU A 77 -17.44 -12.31 3.34
CA GLU A 77 -17.77 -12.17 1.92
C GLU A 77 -18.72 -10.99 1.70
N GLY A 78 -18.45 -10.21 0.67
CA GLY A 78 -19.24 -9.03 0.35
C GLY A 78 -18.72 -7.73 0.95
N ILE A 79 -17.73 -7.79 1.83
CA ILE A 79 -17.06 -6.59 2.32
C ILE A 79 -15.95 -6.24 1.34
N ILE A 80 -16.05 -5.06 0.74
CA ILE A 80 -15.14 -4.61 -0.31
C ILE A 80 -14.14 -3.61 0.27
N VAL A 81 -12.88 -3.74 -0.09
CA VAL A 81 -11.90 -2.69 0.15
C VAL A 81 -11.77 -1.83 -1.10
N LYS A 82 -11.82 -0.51 -0.91
CA LYS A 82 -11.54 0.49 -1.94
C LYS A 82 -10.18 1.10 -1.59
N MET A 83 -9.21 0.89 -2.46
CA MET A 83 -7.85 1.38 -2.25
C MET A 83 -7.54 2.50 -3.23
N THR A 84 -7.34 3.71 -2.71
CA THR A 84 -6.94 4.87 -3.50
C THR A 84 -5.43 5.01 -3.38
N CYS A 85 -4.73 4.90 -4.50
CA CYS A 85 -3.28 4.78 -4.53
C CYS A 85 -2.60 6.05 -5.00
N TYR A 86 -1.52 6.39 -4.32
CA TYR A 86 -0.69 7.56 -4.65
C TYR A 86 0.76 7.17 -4.71
N MET A 87 1.50 7.80 -5.61
CA MET A 87 2.96 7.75 -5.67
C MET A 87 3.51 9.04 -5.08
N ALA A 88 4.68 8.98 -4.44
CA ALA A 88 5.33 10.15 -3.87
C ALA A 88 6.80 9.89 -3.61
N GLU A 89 7.56 10.96 -3.43
CA GLU A 89 8.94 10.89 -2.94
C GLU A 89 8.95 11.12 -1.43
N PHE A 90 10.03 10.75 -0.78
CA PHE A 90 10.13 10.89 0.67
C PHE A 90 11.56 11.20 1.12
N LYS A 91 11.68 11.69 2.36
CA LYS A 91 12.93 11.84 3.08
C LYS A 91 12.99 10.82 4.21
N GLY A 92 14.19 10.43 4.58
CA GLY A 92 14.41 9.49 5.66
C GLY A 92 14.74 8.10 5.16
N THR A 93 14.95 7.20 6.10
CA THR A 93 15.31 5.81 5.81
C THR A 93 14.12 4.91 6.14
N LEU A 94 13.77 4.04 5.20
CA LEU A 94 12.69 3.06 5.39
C LEU A 94 13.02 2.14 6.57
N LYS A 95 12.13 2.13 7.56
CA LYS A 95 12.27 1.33 8.76
C LYS A 95 10.91 0.86 9.22
N PRO A 96 10.70 -0.46 9.39
CA PRO A 96 9.42 -0.93 9.91
C PRO A 96 9.18 -0.40 11.31
N SER A 97 7.96 0.03 11.59
CA SER A 97 7.57 0.61 12.87
C SER A 97 6.09 0.30 13.15
N SER A 98 5.65 0.60 14.37
CA SER A 98 4.27 0.31 14.80
C SER A 98 3.96 -1.17 14.65
N GLU A 99 2.86 -1.55 13.98
CA GLU A 99 2.50 -2.95 13.79
C GLU A 99 3.29 -3.65 12.69
N ILE A 100 4.18 -2.94 11.98
CA ILE A 100 4.92 -3.52 10.85
C ILE A 100 6.15 -4.28 11.34
N ALA A 101 6.22 -5.56 11.00
CA ALA A 101 7.35 -6.43 11.35
C ALA A 101 8.46 -6.37 10.29
N GLU A 102 8.10 -6.19 9.03
CA GLU A 102 9.02 -6.38 7.92
C GLU A 102 8.63 -5.54 6.72
N ILE A 103 9.62 -5.04 5.99
CA ILE A 103 9.47 -4.38 4.70
C ILE A 103 10.08 -5.32 3.66
N LYS A 104 9.39 -5.51 2.53
CA LYS A 104 9.89 -6.35 1.46
C LYS A 104 9.58 -5.73 0.10
N TRP A 105 10.51 -5.88 -0.83
CA TRP A 105 10.34 -5.44 -2.22
C TRP A 105 9.83 -6.62 -3.03
N LEU A 106 8.68 -6.46 -3.66
CA LEU A 106 8.01 -7.55 -4.39
C LEU A 106 7.82 -7.19 -5.85
N ASP A 107 7.73 -8.21 -6.70
CA ASP A 107 7.33 -8.03 -8.09
C ASP A 107 6.20 -9.00 -8.44
N TYR A 108 5.68 -8.91 -9.66
CA TYR A 108 4.54 -9.71 -10.08
C TYR A 108 4.99 -11.08 -10.60
N SER A 109 6.08 -11.12 -11.38
CA SER A 109 6.54 -12.34 -12.07
C SER A 109 7.08 -13.41 -11.13
N ASN A 110 7.73 -12.99 -10.04
CA ASN A 110 8.37 -13.89 -9.09
C ASN A 110 7.75 -13.79 -7.70
N LEU A 111 6.44 -13.56 -7.65
CA LEU A 111 5.74 -13.43 -6.40
C LEU A 111 5.66 -14.78 -5.69
N ASN A 112 6.31 -14.89 -4.54
CA ASN A 112 6.39 -16.12 -3.75
C ASN A 112 5.87 -15.97 -2.34
N VAL A 113 5.10 -14.91 -2.09
CA VAL A 113 4.46 -14.64 -0.79
C VAL A 113 3.00 -14.30 -1.02
N LYS A 114 2.21 -14.32 0.04
CA LYS A 114 0.79 -13.95 -0.06
C LYS A 114 0.65 -12.44 -0.04
N ILE A 115 -0.18 -11.93 -0.94
CA ILE A 115 -0.60 -10.53 -0.94
C ILE A 115 -2.12 -10.48 -0.97
N SER A 116 -2.69 -9.36 -0.53
CA SER A 116 -4.16 -9.23 -0.48
C SER A 116 -4.77 -9.22 -1.89
N PRO A 117 -6.08 -9.54 -2.02
CA PRO A 117 -6.75 -9.53 -3.33
C PRO A 117 -6.65 -8.20 -4.06
N VAL A 118 -6.81 -7.07 -3.36
CA VAL A 118 -6.72 -5.75 -4.01
C VAL A 118 -5.28 -5.47 -4.46
N ASP A 119 -4.29 -5.91 -3.68
CA ASP A 119 -2.88 -5.75 -4.06
C ASP A 119 -2.57 -6.55 -5.33
N GLN A 120 -3.18 -7.73 -5.50
CA GLN A 120 -3.02 -8.51 -6.72
C GLN A 120 -3.44 -7.73 -7.95
N LEU A 121 -4.55 -7.00 -7.86
CA LEU A 121 -5.02 -6.15 -8.95
C LEU A 121 -4.05 -5.00 -9.23
N ILE A 122 -3.53 -4.39 -8.18
CA ILE A 122 -2.58 -3.27 -8.30
C ILE A 122 -1.26 -3.75 -8.91
N PHE A 123 -0.73 -4.87 -8.43
CA PHE A 123 0.51 -5.46 -8.97
C PHE A 123 0.35 -5.78 -10.47
N LYS A 124 -0.78 -6.36 -10.84
CA LYS A 124 -1.05 -6.69 -12.24
C LYS A 124 -1.12 -5.44 -13.11
N ASP A 125 -1.76 -4.39 -12.63
CA ASP A 125 -1.85 -3.11 -13.34
C ASP A 125 -0.46 -2.51 -13.56
N LEU A 126 0.37 -2.49 -12.51
CA LEU A 126 1.74 -2.01 -12.59
C LEU A 126 2.58 -2.85 -13.57
N TYR A 127 2.42 -4.17 -13.51
CA TYR A 127 3.12 -5.08 -14.41
C TYR A 127 2.74 -4.84 -15.87
N ASN A 128 1.44 -4.69 -16.14
CA ASN A 128 0.94 -4.45 -17.50
C ASN A 128 1.41 -3.12 -18.07
N LYS A 129 1.76 -2.18 -17.22
CA LYS A 129 2.31 -0.87 -17.61
C LYS A 129 3.84 -0.86 -17.63
N ASN A 130 4.48 -2.01 -17.43
CA ASN A 130 5.93 -2.16 -17.39
C ASN A 130 6.59 -1.34 -16.29
N LEU A 131 5.90 -1.14 -15.17
CA LEU A 131 6.41 -0.39 -14.01
C LEU A 131 7.08 -1.31 -12.98
N ILE A 132 6.69 -2.58 -12.95
CA ILE A 132 7.37 -3.61 -12.16
C ILE A 132 7.58 -4.87 -12.99
N ASP A 133 8.47 -5.72 -12.55
CA ASP A 133 8.77 -7.00 -13.19
C ASP A 133 7.73 -8.08 -12.89
#